data_91fab9a50ebbd66ebc9ce56d9ea628e5
#
_entry.id   91fab9a50ebbd66ebc9ce56d9ea628e5
#
_cell.length_a   1.000
_cell.length_b   1.000
_cell.length_c   1.000
_cell.angle_alpha   90.00
_cell.angle_beta   90.00
_cell.angle_gamma   90.00
#
_symmetry.space_group_name_H-M   'P 1'
#
loop_
_entity.id
_entity.type
_entity.pdbx_description
1 polymer ?
#
loop_
_entity_poly.entity_id
_entity_poly.type
_entity_poly.pdbx_seq_one_letter_code
_entity_poly.pdbx_strand_id
1 'polypeptide(L)'
;MKKEYAFLWIGIAFIAGVVVGVTAAVYYEDKAPIISPTMKQAPLSSAPTVPPADAQKQIVFLQSILKDDPKNLKALIQLGNLYFDLDQFDPAIETYSNALEIDPQNADVRTDMGIMYRRKQNYDKAITEFKKAAETDPKHVNSRYNLGLVLLHDKGDIKGAIKAWEDYLKVEPTGPRAENIRNQMGKMKDMVK
;
A
#
# COMPACT_ATOMS: atom_id res chain seq x y z
N MET A 1 -21.55 -35.76 -51.34
CA MET A 1 -20.62 -36.14 -50.29
C MET A 1 -21.30 -35.83 -48.94
N LYS A 2 -21.29 -36.84 -48.09
CA LYS A 2 -22.25 -36.98 -47.01
C LYS A 2 -21.91 -36.05 -45.83
N LYS A 3 -22.94 -35.35 -45.31
CA LYS A 3 -22.84 -34.42 -44.16
C LYS A 3 -22.20 -35.05 -42.91
N GLU A 4 -22.20 -36.35 -42.81
CA GLU A 4 -21.62 -37.12 -41.69
C GLU A 4 -20.11 -36.94 -41.51
N TYR A 5 -19.34 -36.74 -42.63
CA TYR A 5 -17.90 -36.55 -42.56
C TYR A 5 -17.49 -35.15 -42.15
N ALA A 6 -18.36 -34.13 -42.32
CA ALA A 6 -18.08 -32.77 -41.93
C ALA A 6 -18.01 -32.64 -40.39
N PHE A 7 -18.88 -33.34 -39.68
CA PHE A 7 -18.86 -33.35 -38.19
C PHE A 7 -17.66 -34.11 -37.63
N LEU A 8 -17.20 -35.15 -38.30
CA LEU A 8 -16.02 -35.91 -37.88
C LEU A 8 -14.75 -35.03 -37.96
N TRP A 9 -14.59 -34.24 -39.01
CA TRP A 9 -13.45 -33.36 -39.20
C TRP A 9 -13.46 -32.18 -38.20
N ILE A 10 -14.64 -31.62 -37.84
CA ILE A 10 -14.77 -30.60 -36.85
C ILE A 10 -14.40 -31.12 -35.45
N GLY A 11 -14.83 -32.36 -35.12
CA GLY A 11 -14.46 -33.00 -33.86
C GLY A 11 -12.96 -33.25 -33.71
N ILE A 12 -12.31 -33.74 -34.79
CA ILE A 12 -10.86 -34.00 -34.80
C ILE A 12 -10.07 -32.67 -34.69
N ALA A 13 -10.49 -31.63 -35.39
CA ALA A 13 -9.85 -30.32 -35.32
C ALA A 13 -9.95 -29.69 -33.91
N PHE A 14 -11.10 -29.87 -33.23
CA PHE A 14 -11.30 -29.39 -31.87
C PHE A 14 -10.42 -30.13 -30.87
N ILE A 15 -10.33 -31.45 -30.93
CA ILE A 15 -9.48 -32.29 -30.07
C ILE A 15 -8.00 -31.95 -30.29
N ALA A 16 -7.57 -31.80 -31.57
CA ALA A 16 -6.19 -31.40 -31.87
C ALA A 16 -5.86 -30.00 -31.35
N GLY A 17 -6.80 -29.05 -31.43
CA GLY A 17 -6.62 -27.70 -30.91
C GLY A 17 -6.50 -27.67 -29.38
N VAL A 18 -7.29 -28.48 -28.67
CA VAL A 18 -7.22 -28.60 -27.21
C VAL A 18 -5.90 -29.25 -26.77
N VAL A 19 -5.45 -30.33 -27.45
CA VAL A 19 -4.18 -31.00 -27.11
C VAL A 19 -3.00 -30.05 -27.34
N VAL A 20 -2.96 -29.33 -28.46
CA VAL A 20 -1.90 -28.34 -28.74
C VAL A 20 -1.96 -27.17 -27.74
N GLY A 21 -3.16 -26.71 -27.37
CA GLY A 21 -3.33 -25.65 -26.38
C GLY A 21 -2.83 -26.04 -24.99
N VAL A 22 -3.16 -27.25 -24.53
CA VAL A 22 -2.73 -27.75 -23.21
C VAL A 22 -1.22 -28.03 -23.21
N THR A 23 -0.66 -28.63 -24.24
CA THR A 23 0.80 -28.89 -24.32
C THR A 23 1.60 -27.59 -24.43
N ALA A 24 1.10 -26.58 -25.14
CA ALA A 24 1.73 -25.26 -25.19
C ALA A 24 1.68 -24.58 -23.82
N ALA A 25 0.54 -24.61 -23.11
CA ALA A 25 0.42 -24.04 -21.79
C ALA A 25 1.40 -24.67 -20.79
N VAL A 26 1.49 -25.99 -20.73
CA VAL A 26 2.45 -26.71 -19.86
C VAL A 26 3.90 -26.41 -20.26
N TYR A 27 4.22 -26.36 -21.57
CA TYR A 27 5.56 -26.09 -22.06
C TYR A 27 6.02 -24.65 -21.75
N TYR A 28 5.10 -23.68 -21.77
CA TYR A 28 5.41 -22.28 -21.42
C TYR A 28 5.48 -22.05 -19.92
N GLU A 29 4.75 -22.81 -19.09
CA GLU A 29 4.89 -22.74 -17.65
C GLU A 29 6.27 -23.23 -17.16
N ASP A 30 6.81 -24.30 -17.77
CA ASP A 30 8.13 -24.85 -17.40
C ASP A 30 9.33 -23.99 -17.88
N LYS A 31 9.13 -23.12 -18.86
CA LYS A 31 10.18 -22.25 -19.44
C LYS A 31 9.96 -20.76 -19.17
N ALA A 32 8.89 -20.37 -18.52
CA ALA A 32 8.76 -19.01 -18.04
C ALA A 32 9.96 -18.75 -17.10
N PRO A 33 10.78 -17.70 -17.34
CA PRO A 33 11.71 -17.29 -16.32
C PRO A 33 10.87 -17.14 -15.05
N ILE A 34 11.43 -17.58 -13.91
CA ILE A 34 10.85 -17.31 -12.61
C ILE A 34 10.94 -15.79 -12.45
N ILE A 35 10.04 -15.08 -13.11
CA ILE A 35 9.65 -13.76 -12.71
C ILE A 35 9.04 -14.07 -11.35
N SER A 36 9.82 -13.81 -10.31
CA SER A 36 9.31 -13.77 -8.94
C SER A 36 7.92 -13.19 -9.04
N PRO A 37 6.88 -13.81 -8.47
CA PRO A 37 5.58 -13.18 -8.50
C PRO A 37 5.85 -11.78 -8.00
N THR A 38 5.76 -10.83 -8.92
CA THR A 38 5.65 -9.45 -8.54
C THR A 38 4.57 -9.53 -7.51
N MET A 39 4.94 -9.43 -6.22
CA MET A 39 3.95 -9.24 -5.18
C MET A 39 3.16 -8.07 -5.73
N LYS A 40 1.99 -8.39 -6.28
CA LYS A 40 0.97 -7.40 -6.50
C LYS A 40 0.87 -6.80 -5.12
N GLN A 41 1.60 -5.70 -4.89
CA GLN A 41 1.35 -4.87 -3.73
C GLN A 41 -0.15 -4.79 -3.74
N ALA A 42 -0.77 -5.34 -2.71
CA ALA A 42 -2.16 -5.06 -2.49
C ALA A 42 -2.22 -3.55 -2.66
N PRO A 43 -2.99 -3.04 -3.62
CA PRO A 43 -2.98 -1.62 -3.88
C PRO A 43 -3.22 -0.97 -2.53
N LEU A 44 -2.28 -0.09 -2.12
CA LEU A 44 -2.44 0.75 -0.92
C LEU A 44 -3.62 1.72 -1.12
N SER A 45 -4.25 1.65 -2.25
CA SER A 45 -5.54 2.20 -2.60
C SER A 45 -6.56 1.06 -2.56
N SER A 46 -7.18 0.83 -1.42
CA SER A 46 -8.58 0.42 -1.43
C SER A 46 -9.30 1.46 -2.29
N ALA A 47 -10.11 1.02 -3.25
CA ALA A 47 -11.02 1.92 -3.97
C ALA A 47 -11.68 2.84 -2.93
N PRO A 48 -11.78 4.16 -3.20
CA PRO A 48 -12.30 5.09 -2.22
C PRO A 48 -13.58 4.53 -1.63
N THR A 49 -13.61 4.41 -0.30
CA THR A 49 -14.72 3.80 0.44
C THR A 49 -16.01 4.61 0.30
N VAL A 50 -15.88 5.83 -0.25
CA VAL A 50 -16.98 6.77 -0.49
C VAL A 50 -17.00 7.11 -2.00
N PRO A 51 -18.17 7.02 -2.68
CA PRO A 51 -18.30 7.47 -4.06
C PRO A 51 -17.83 8.92 -4.21
N PRO A 52 -17.12 9.30 -5.29
CA PRO A 52 -16.53 10.63 -5.45
C PRO A 52 -17.52 11.81 -5.27
N ALA A 53 -18.76 11.62 -5.69
CA ALA A 53 -19.81 12.64 -5.54
C ALA A 53 -20.23 12.85 -4.06
N ASP A 54 -20.22 11.79 -3.26
CA ASP A 54 -20.56 11.88 -1.83
C ASP A 54 -19.37 12.37 -1.02
N ALA A 55 -18.15 12.00 -1.42
CA ALA A 55 -16.91 12.55 -0.84
C ALA A 55 -16.85 14.07 -1.00
N GLN A 56 -17.19 14.61 -2.18
CA GLN A 56 -17.21 16.05 -2.42
C GLN A 56 -18.22 16.78 -1.52
N LYS A 57 -19.39 16.22 -1.29
CA LYS A 57 -20.38 16.78 -0.34
C LYS A 57 -19.84 16.80 1.08
N GLN A 58 -19.18 15.73 1.50
CA GLN A 58 -18.56 15.63 2.83
C GLN A 58 -17.42 16.62 3.00
N ILE A 59 -16.59 16.81 1.97
CA ILE A 59 -15.53 17.83 1.98
C ILE A 59 -16.13 19.22 2.21
N VAL A 60 -17.14 19.61 1.43
CA VAL A 60 -17.79 20.92 1.58
C VAL A 60 -18.40 21.08 2.97
N PHE A 61 -19.04 20.04 3.49
CA PHE A 61 -19.62 20.07 4.84
C PHE A 61 -18.53 20.26 5.92
N LEU A 62 -17.42 19.50 5.86
CA LEU A 62 -16.34 19.62 6.81
C LEU A 62 -15.62 20.97 6.70
N GLN A 63 -15.44 21.48 5.49
CA GLN A 63 -14.94 22.84 5.28
C GLN A 63 -15.83 23.91 5.89
N SER A 64 -17.17 23.74 5.85
CA SER A 64 -18.08 24.67 6.53
C SER A 64 -17.92 24.64 8.05
N ILE A 65 -17.74 23.45 8.64
CA ILE A 65 -17.44 23.33 10.08
C ILE A 65 -16.13 24.06 10.43
N LEU A 66 -15.08 23.84 9.62
CA LEU A 66 -13.76 24.45 9.85
C LEU A 66 -13.74 25.96 9.60
N LYS A 67 -14.69 26.50 8.83
CA LYS A 67 -14.88 27.94 8.69
C LYS A 67 -15.37 28.58 9.99
N ASP A 68 -16.26 27.89 10.73
CA ASP A 68 -16.82 28.36 11.98
C ASP A 68 -15.90 28.02 13.17
N ASP A 69 -15.25 26.84 13.14
CA ASP A 69 -14.29 26.37 14.14
C ASP A 69 -13.01 25.82 13.48
N PRO A 70 -12.04 26.67 13.16
CA PRO A 70 -10.80 26.28 12.47
C PRO A 70 -9.93 25.27 13.26
N LYS A 71 -10.16 25.14 14.56
CA LYS A 71 -9.43 24.21 15.45
C LYS A 71 -10.23 22.95 15.78
N ASN A 72 -11.28 22.64 15.05
CA ASN A 72 -12.02 21.41 15.23
C ASN A 72 -11.19 20.20 14.78
N LEU A 73 -10.45 19.62 15.74
CA LEU A 73 -9.55 18.49 15.48
C LEU A 73 -10.25 17.33 14.75
N LYS A 74 -11.47 17.00 15.17
CA LYS A 74 -12.23 15.91 14.54
C LYS A 74 -12.54 16.21 13.07
N ALA A 75 -12.97 17.43 12.78
CA ALA A 75 -13.26 17.84 11.40
C ALA A 75 -11.98 17.85 10.53
N LEU A 76 -10.86 18.32 11.08
CA LEU A 76 -9.56 18.27 10.39
C LEU A 76 -9.13 16.84 10.08
N ILE A 77 -9.20 15.91 11.03
CA ILE A 77 -8.83 14.52 10.81
C ILE A 77 -9.74 13.89 9.73
N GLN A 78 -11.06 14.10 9.83
CA GLN A 78 -12.01 13.56 8.85
C GLN A 78 -11.78 14.13 7.45
N LEU A 79 -11.50 15.42 7.33
CA LEU A 79 -11.22 16.06 6.06
C LEU A 79 -9.90 15.56 5.47
N GLY A 80 -8.87 15.42 6.31
CA GLY A 80 -7.58 14.82 5.90
C GLY A 80 -7.75 13.41 5.37
N ASN A 81 -8.56 12.57 6.04
CA ASN A 81 -8.84 11.20 5.61
C ASN A 81 -9.59 11.16 4.28
N LEU A 82 -10.55 12.06 4.04
CA LEU A 82 -11.23 12.16 2.74
C LEU A 82 -10.25 12.53 1.63
N TYR A 83 -9.37 13.50 1.85
CA TYR A 83 -8.33 13.86 0.89
C TYR A 83 -7.32 12.71 0.67
N PHE A 84 -6.98 11.97 1.73
CA PHE A 84 -6.14 10.77 1.66
C PHE A 84 -6.77 9.70 0.76
N ASP A 85 -8.05 9.38 0.96
CA ASP A 85 -8.79 8.38 0.20
C ASP A 85 -8.96 8.77 -1.27
N LEU A 86 -9.00 10.07 -1.56
CA LEU A 86 -9.09 10.63 -2.91
C LEU A 86 -7.73 10.86 -3.57
N ASP A 87 -6.62 10.44 -2.98
CA ASP A 87 -5.24 10.70 -3.44
C ASP A 87 -4.93 12.20 -3.66
N GLN A 88 -5.61 13.07 -2.92
CA GLN A 88 -5.36 14.52 -2.95
C GLN A 88 -4.24 14.85 -1.95
N PHE A 89 -3.00 14.65 -2.38
CA PHE A 89 -1.83 14.65 -1.50
C PHE A 89 -1.61 15.98 -0.77
N ASP A 90 -1.62 17.11 -1.49
CA ASP A 90 -1.37 18.42 -0.88
C ASP A 90 -2.46 18.84 0.11
N PRO A 91 -3.76 18.78 -0.23
CA PRO A 91 -4.82 19.04 0.71
C PRO A 91 -4.79 18.12 1.94
N ALA A 92 -4.48 16.83 1.77
CA ALA A 92 -4.35 15.90 2.90
C ALA A 92 -3.21 16.31 3.83
N ILE A 93 -2.01 16.60 3.28
CA ILE A 93 -0.84 17.01 4.06
C ILE A 93 -1.12 18.30 4.83
N GLU A 94 -1.71 19.31 4.19
CA GLU A 94 -2.07 20.58 4.84
C GLU A 94 -3.05 20.36 6.00
N THR A 95 -4.11 19.60 5.73
CA THR A 95 -5.15 19.33 6.73
C THR A 95 -4.60 18.52 7.92
N TYR A 96 -3.77 17.51 7.67
CA TYR A 96 -3.10 16.75 8.74
C TYR A 96 -2.08 17.60 9.50
N SER A 97 -1.39 18.52 8.82
CA SER A 97 -0.49 19.47 9.50
C SER A 97 -1.27 20.34 10.51
N ASN A 98 -2.41 20.88 10.11
CA ASN A 98 -3.28 21.66 10.99
C ASN A 98 -3.82 20.82 12.16
N ALA A 99 -4.15 19.55 11.93
CA ALA A 99 -4.54 18.63 13.00
C ALA A 99 -3.39 18.39 14.00
N LEU A 100 -2.16 18.24 13.51
CA LEU A 100 -0.97 18.01 14.32
C LEU A 100 -0.47 19.26 15.05
N GLU A 101 -0.88 20.47 14.66
CA GLU A 101 -0.68 21.69 15.45
C GLU A 101 -1.54 21.69 16.73
N ILE A 102 -2.71 21.02 16.67
CA ILE A 102 -3.64 20.91 17.80
C ILE A 102 -3.27 19.71 18.68
N ASP A 103 -3.04 18.56 18.05
CA ASP A 103 -2.64 17.30 18.71
C ASP A 103 -1.33 16.76 18.12
N PRO A 104 -0.17 17.27 18.59
CA PRO A 104 1.14 16.82 18.09
C PRO A 104 1.47 15.37 18.47
N GLN A 105 0.69 14.75 19.38
CA GLN A 105 0.91 13.39 19.84
C GLN A 105 0.14 12.35 19.02
N ASN A 106 -0.60 12.75 18.00
CA ASN A 106 -1.38 11.85 17.18
C ASN A 106 -0.48 11.09 16.16
N ALA A 107 -0.03 9.91 16.57
CA ALA A 107 0.84 9.07 15.75
C ALA A 107 0.17 8.55 14.48
N ASP A 108 -1.15 8.30 14.52
CA ASP A 108 -1.93 7.86 13.34
C ASP A 108 -1.94 8.96 12.27
N VAL A 109 -2.38 10.18 12.62
CA VAL A 109 -2.42 11.32 11.70
C VAL A 109 -1.04 11.62 11.12
N ARG A 110 0.00 11.54 11.95
CA ARG A 110 1.38 11.74 11.52
C ARG A 110 1.83 10.66 10.52
N THR A 111 1.42 9.42 10.75
CA THR A 111 1.72 8.31 9.84
C THR A 111 1.00 8.49 8.50
N ASP A 112 -0.27 8.88 8.51
CA ASP A 112 -1.04 9.13 7.28
C ASP A 112 -0.46 10.29 6.48
N MET A 113 -0.03 11.36 7.13
CA MET A 113 0.71 12.44 6.49
C MET A 113 2.03 11.94 5.87
N GLY A 114 2.75 11.06 6.56
CA GLY A 114 3.95 10.40 6.04
C GLY A 114 3.67 9.58 4.79
N ILE A 115 2.54 8.87 4.74
CA ILE A 115 2.10 8.12 3.54
C ILE A 115 1.83 9.08 2.38
N MET A 116 1.20 10.23 2.64
CA MET A 116 0.97 11.24 1.59
C MET A 116 2.27 11.81 1.05
N TYR A 117 3.25 12.11 1.90
CA TYR A 117 4.59 12.50 1.46
C TYR A 117 5.25 11.42 0.60
N ARG A 118 5.13 10.13 0.98
CA ARG A 118 5.67 9.02 0.19
C ARG A 118 5.02 8.93 -1.19
N ARG A 119 3.69 9.06 -1.28
CA ARG A 119 2.95 9.06 -2.56
C ARG A 119 3.37 10.23 -3.45
N LYS A 120 3.70 11.38 -2.88
CA LYS A 120 4.32 12.52 -3.57
C LYS A 120 5.79 12.33 -3.91
N GLN A 121 6.36 11.17 -3.63
CA GLN A 121 7.79 10.86 -3.79
C GLN A 121 8.72 11.75 -2.94
N ASN A 122 8.17 12.40 -1.92
CA ASN A 122 8.97 13.14 -0.95
C ASN A 122 9.39 12.18 0.20
N TYR A 123 10.27 11.26 -0.14
CA TYR A 123 10.65 10.15 0.73
C TYR A 123 11.33 10.62 2.03
N ASP A 124 12.12 11.68 1.99
CA ASP A 124 12.82 12.18 3.17
C ASP A 124 11.85 12.77 4.21
N LYS A 125 10.81 13.49 3.76
CA LYS A 125 9.73 13.93 4.65
C LYS A 125 8.92 12.75 5.16
N ALA A 126 8.59 11.77 4.33
CA ALA A 126 7.89 10.56 4.76
C ALA A 126 8.66 9.84 5.87
N ILE A 127 9.96 9.62 5.70
CA ILE A 127 10.85 9.01 6.71
C ILE A 127 10.83 9.82 8.00
N THR A 128 10.88 11.14 7.90
CA THR A 128 10.85 12.04 9.07
C THR A 128 9.56 11.87 9.85
N GLU A 129 8.41 11.88 9.17
CA GLU A 129 7.12 11.75 9.84
C GLU A 129 6.90 10.34 10.42
N PHE A 130 7.33 9.27 9.74
CA PHE A 130 7.26 7.92 10.31
C PHE A 130 8.14 7.76 11.56
N LYS A 131 9.35 8.35 11.57
CA LYS A 131 10.22 8.33 12.75
C LYS A 131 9.59 9.09 13.92
N LYS A 132 9.08 10.30 13.68
CA LYS A 132 8.38 11.08 14.71
C LYS A 132 7.16 10.34 15.25
N ALA A 133 6.36 9.69 14.41
CA ALA A 133 5.22 8.89 14.84
C ALA A 133 5.65 7.72 15.75
N ALA A 134 6.74 7.02 15.39
CA ALA A 134 7.29 5.93 16.20
C ALA A 134 7.91 6.40 17.53
N GLU A 135 8.40 7.62 17.59
CA GLU A 135 8.92 8.28 18.82
C GLU A 135 7.76 8.73 19.70
N THR A 136 6.72 9.31 19.10
CA THR A 136 5.53 9.82 19.80
C THR A 136 4.75 8.68 20.47
N ASP A 137 4.52 7.58 19.75
CA ASP A 137 3.94 6.36 20.31
C ASP A 137 4.89 5.17 20.10
N PRO A 138 5.59 4.75 21.15
CA PRO A 138 6.49 3.59 21.09
C PRO A 138 5.80 2.27 20.73
N LYS A 139 4.47 2.17 20.83
CA LYS A 139 3.70 0.99 20.44
C LYS A 139 3.09 1.09 19.04
N HIS A 140 3.25 2.22 18.35
CA HIS A 140 2.66 2.44 17.04
C HIS A 140 3.36 1.61 15.96
N VAL A 141 2.73 0.52 15.56
CA VAL A 141 3.30 -0.45 14.61
C VAL A 141 3.30 0.04 13.18
N ASN A 142 2.28 0.82 12.76
CA ASN A 142 2.12 1.26 11.39
C ASN A 142 3.25 2.20 10.93
N SER A 143 3.72 3.08 11.81
CA SER A 143 4.85 3.98 11.50
C SER A 143 6.14 3.20 11.23
N ARG A 144 6.46 2.18 12.04
CA ARG A 144 7.64 1.32 11.86
C ARG A 144 7.56 0.49 10.60
N TYR A 145 6.38 -0.05 10.32
CA TYR A 145 6.14 -0.79 9.09
C TYR A 145 6.37 0.08 7.85
N ASN A 146 5.73 1.25 7.81
CA ASN A 146 5.86 2.19 6.68
C ASN A 146 7.28 2.76 6.57
N LEU A 147 7.99 2.99 7.69
CA LEU A 147 9.40 3.37 7.67
C LEU A 147 10.26 2.30 6.96
N GLY A 148 10.05 1.03 7.30
CA GLY A 148 10.76 -0.07 6.63
C GLY A 148 10.44 -0.13 5.14
N LEU A 149 9.18 0.06 4.75
CA LEU A 149 8.77 0.07 3.33
C LEU A 149 9.46 1.17 2.54
N VAL A 150 9.45 2.42 3.03
CA VAL A 150 10.05 3.56 2.30
C VAL A 150 11.56 3.42 2.23
N LEU A 151 12.22 2.94 3.28
CA LEU A 151 13.66 2.70 3.28
C LEU A 151 14.04 1.63 2.27
N LEU A 152 13.30 0.52 2.22
CA LEU A 152 13.59 -0.59 1.31
C LEU A 152 13.30 -0.23 -0.15
N HIS A 153 12.07 0.16 -0.43
CA HIS A 153 11.58 0.24 -1.81
C HIS A 153 11.88 1.58 -2.49
N ASP A 154 11.92 2.66 -1.72
CA ASP A 154 12.01 4.00 -2.29
C ASP A 154 13.43 4.60 -2.12
N LYS A 155 14.17 4.21 -1.08
CA LYS A 155 15.54 4.68 -0.81
C LYS A 155 16.61 3.63 -1.09
N GLY A 156 16.26 2.35 -1.21
CA GLY A 156 17.24 1.25 -1.34
C GLY A 156 18.11 1.02 -0.08
N ASP A 157 17.71 1.60 1.06
CA ASP A 157 18.42 1.43 2.34
C ASP A 157 17.99 0.12 3.01
N ILE A 158 18.62 -0.97 2.57
CA ILE A 158 18.34 -2.32 3.09
C ILE A 158 18.63 -2.40 4.59
N LYS A 159 19.74 -1.83 5.06
CA LYS A 159 20.13 -1.88 6.49
C LYS A 159 19.15 -1.10 7.35
N GLY A 160 18.75 0.08 6.92
CA GLY A 160 17.74 0.89 7.59
C GLY A 160 16.38 0.21 7.64
N ALA A 161 15.97 -0.43 6.55
CA ALA A 161 14.71 -1.18 6.48
C ALA A 161 14.69 -2.37 7.45
N ILE A 162 15.78 -3.15 7.52
CA ILE A 162 15.93 -4.25 8.47
C ILE A 162 15.76 -3.72 9.91
N LYS A 163 16.44 -2.62 10.25
CA LYS A 163 16.36 -2.03 11.59
C LYS A 163 14.93 -1.57 11.91
N ALA A 164 14.26 -0.88 11.00
CA ALA A 164 12.88 -0.43 11.20
C ALA A 164 11.93 -1.60 11.44
N TRP A 165 12.10 -2.69 10.71
CA TRP A 165 11.27 -3.89 10.87
C TRP A 165 11.66 -4.75 12.07
N GLU A 166 12.91 -4.74 12.52
CA GLU A 166 13.27 -5.30 13.83
C GLU A 166 12.56 -4.55 14.96
N ASP A 167 12.48 -3.22 14.86
CA ASP A 167 11.73 -2.41 15.82
C ASP A 167 10.21 -2.63 15.74
N TYR A 168 9.66 -2.90 14.54
CA TYR A 168 8.28 -3.38 14.39
C TYR A 168 8.05 -4.70 15.13
N LEU A 169 8.92 -5.70 14.92
CA LEU A 169 8.79 -7.04 15.49
C LEU A 169 8.95 -7.09 17.02
N LYS A 170 9.55 -6.07 17.63
CA LYS A 170 9.58 -5.92 19.10
C LYS A 170 8.21 -5.57 19.67
N VAL A 171 7.40 -4.84 18.90
CA VAL A 171 6.06 -4.39 19.30
C VAL A 171 4.99 -5.41 18.92
N GLU A 172 5.06 -5.93 17.69
CA GLU A 172 4.13 -6.93 17.15
C GLU A 172 4.91 -8.14 16.62
N PRO A 173 5.24 -9.11 17.51
CA PRO A 173 6.07 -10.25 17.15
C PRO A 173 5.34 -11.35 16.38
N THR A 174 4.00 -11.32 16.28
CA THR A 174 3.20 -12.39 15.68
C THR A 174 2.22 -11.85 14.66
N GLY A 175 1.58 -12.73 13.92
CA GLY A 175 0.59 -12.39 12.91
C GLY A 175 1.15 -12.32 11.48
N PRO A 176 0.25 -12.25 10.48
CA PRO A 176 0.62 -12.39 9.06
C PRO A 176 1.64 -11.33 8.59
N ARG A 177 1.54 -10.09 9.10
CA ARG A 177 2.48 -9.02 8.76
C ARG A 177 3.87 -9.28 9.34
N ALA A 178 3.95 -9.75 10.58
CA ALA A 178 5.22 -10.12 11.23
C ALA A 178 5.92 -11.28 10.50
N GLU A 179 5.17 -12.29 10.05
CA GLU A 179 5.71 -13.41 9.26
C GLU A 179 6.24 -12.93 7.90
N ASN A 180 5.49 -12.09 7.21
CA ASN A 180 5.92 -11.49 5.94
C ASN A 180 7.22 -10.69 6.11
N ILE A 181 7.29 -9.84 7.15
CA ILE A 181 8.48 -9.07 7.49
C ILE A 181 9.69 -9.99 7.73
N ARG A 182 9.54 -11.07 8.53
CA ARG A 182 10.66 -12.01 8.76
C ARG A 182 11.15 -12.65 7.48
N ASN A 183 10.24 -13.08 6.62
CA ASN A 183 10.58 -13.68 5.34
C ASN A 183 11.34 -12.69 4.43
N GLN A 184 10.92 -11.44 4.37
CA GLN A 184 11.61 -10.40 3.61
C GLN A 184 12.99 -10.10 4.22
N MET A 185 13.08 -9.93 5.54
CA MET A 185 14.35 -9.68 6.23
C MET A 185 15.35 -10.83 6.05
N GLY A 186 14.90 -12.09 6.03
CA GLY A 186 15.76 -13.25 5.75
C GLY A 186 16.46 -13.09 4.40
N LYS A 187 15.70 -12.84 3.35
CA LYS A 187 16.24 -12.61 1.99
C LYS A 187 17.20 -11.41 1.94
N MET A 188 16.86 -10.31 2.61
CA MET A 188 17.69 -9.10 2.63
C MET A 188 19.01 -9.29 3.38
N LYS A 189 19.01 -10.03 4.50
CA LYS A 189 20.24 -10.32 5.27
C LYS A 189 21.25 -11.12 4.45
N ASP A 190 20.78 -11.97 3.53
CA ASP A 190 21.66 -12.70 2.62
C ASP A 190 22.26 -11.82 1.51
N MET A 191 21.60 -10.72 1.17
CA MET A 191 22.08 -9.77 0.15
C MET A 191 23.13 -8.77 0.68
N VAL A 192 23.25 -8.61 2.00
CA VAL A 192 24.16 -7.61 2.63
C VAL A 192 25.32 -8.24 3.39
N LYS A 193 25.48 -9.57 3.28
CA LYS A 193 26.68 -10.31 3.71
C LYS A 193 27.78 -10.18 2.69
#